data_cb2cf192b19541a552fe13759391d849
#
_entry.id   cb2cf192b19541a552fe13759391d849
#
_cell.length_a   1.000
_cell.length_b   1.000
_cell.length_c   1.000
_cell.angle_alpha   90.00
_cell.angle_beta   90.00
_cell.angle_gamma   90.00
#
_symmetry.space_group_name_H-M   'P 1'
#
loop_
_entity.id
_entity.type
_entity.pdbx_description
1 polymer ?
#
loop_
_entity_poly.entity_id
_entity_poly.type
_entity_poly.pdbx_seq_one_letter_code
_entity_poly.pdbx_strand_id
1 'polypeptide(L)'
;FSEEGDDKGFCVVDLDPEAPQGKRLADFNFHRLDARRFVTVDVTVPLGDPDPTSAVVRAIARKDVAGAVVRVRVTLPAEVEAQLRDADIREALSAAHYIAAINRETPQENRRTRLDADSARDLQPMEALRLYLESRGVEPERQEKILRHAEQLVEREVSGPP
;
A
#
# COMPACT_ATOMS: atom_id res chain seq x y z
N PHE A 1 -6.51 0.45 3.43
CA PHE A 1 -6.15 1.48 2.43
C PHE A 1 -5.69 0.91 1.07
N SER A 2 -5.21 -0.34 0.99
CA SER A 2 -4.88 -0.99 -0.29
C SER A 2 -6.08 -1.17 -1.21
N GLU A 3 -7.27 -1.27 -0.64
CA GLU A 3 -8.55 -1.47 -1.32
C GLU A 3 -9.44 -0.21 -1.24
N GLU A 4 -8.84 0.96 -1.19
CA GLU A 4 -9.55 2.25 -1.03
C GLU A 4 -10.50 2.53 -2.20
N GLY A 5 -10.13 2.11 -3.41
CA GLY A 5 -10.92 2.27 -4.62
C GLY A 5 -11.95 1.16 -4.88
N ASP A 6 -11.97 0.11 -4.07
CA ASP A 6 -12.83 -1.05 -4.31
C ASP A 6 -14.18 -0.89 -3.63
N ASP A 7 -15.24 -1.29 -4.34
CA ASP A 7 -16.56 -1.36 -3.76
C ASP A 7 -16.60 -2.40 -2.63
N LYS A 8 -17.16 -2.01 -1.49
CA LYS A 8 -17.34 -2.90 -0.35
C LYS A 8 -18.71 -3.56 -0.42
N GLY A 9 -18.74 -4.86 -0.16
CA GLY A 9 -19.97 -5.63 -0.28
C GLY A 9 -19.82 -7.06 0.17
N PHE A 10 -20.83 -7.85 -0.14
CA PHE A 10 -20.83 -9.28 0.04
C PHE A 10 -21.35 -9.99 -1.21
N CYS A 11 -20.96 -11.22 -1.39
CA CYS A 11 -21.40 -12.05 -2.49
C CYS A 11 -22.43 -13.06 -2.00
N VAL A 12 -23.51 -13.23 -2.77
CA VAL A 12 -24.42 -14.37 -2.66
C VAL A 12 -24.08 -15.32 -3.80
N VAL A 13 -23.85 -16.57 -3.48
CA VAL A 13 -23.38 -17.57 -4.43
C VAL A 13 -24.31 -18.76 -4.37
N ASP A 14 -24.93 -19.09 -5.51
CA ASP A 14 -25.75 -20.29 -5.64
C ASP A 14 -24.93 -21.39 -6.31
N LEU A 15 -24.90 -22.55 -5.64
CA LEU A 15 -24.17 -23.72 -6.11
C LEU A 15 -25.12 -24.86 -6.45
N ASP A 16 -24.92 -25.47 -7.60
CA ASP A 16 -25.55 -26.74 -7.98
C ASP A 16 -24.60 -27.91 -7.65
N PRO A 17 -24.87 -28.66 -6.57
CA PRO A 17 -24.01 -29.78 -6.16
C PRO A 17 -24.02 -30.94 -7.16
N GLU A 18 -25.09 -31.07 -7.97
CA GLU A 18 -25.24 -32.14 -8.95
C GLU A 18 -24.49 -31.85 -10.28
N ALA A 19 -24.11 -30.60 -10.50
CA ALA A 19 -23.37 -30.23 -11.69
C ALA A 19 -21.92 -30.77 -11.66
N PRO A 20 -21.32 -31.04 -12.83
CA PRO A 20 -19.93 -31.48 -12.93
C PRO A 20 -18.95 -30.51 -12.28
N GLN A 21 -17.81 -31.04 -11.82
CA GLN A 21 -16.73 -30.21 -11.27
C GLN A 21 -16.34 -29.10 -12.25
N GLY A 22 -16.20 -27.86 -11.73
CA GLY A 22 -15.93 -26.66 -12.53
C GLY A 22 -17.17 -25.99 -13.13
N LYS A 23 -18.38 -26.57 -13.00
CA LYS A 23 -19.65 -26.00 -13.49
C LYS A 23 -20.70 -25.84 -12.36
N ARG A 24 -20.27 -25.96 -11.11
CA ARG A 24 -21.17 -25.93 -9.96
C ARG A 24 -21.64 -24.54 -9.55
N LEU A 25 -21.04 -23.49 -10.08
CA LEU A 25 -21.52 -22.12 -9.86
C LEU A 25 -22.76 -21.90 -10.73
N ALA A 26 -23.93 -21.81 -10.11
CA ALA A 26 -25.20 -21.56 -10.78
C ALA A 26 -25.49 -20.05 -10.90
N ASP A 27 -25.21 -19.28 -9.84
CA ASP A 27 -25.38 -17.83 -9.85
C ASP A 27 -24.37 -17.16 -8.91
N PHE A 28 -24.06 -15.89 -9.23
CA PHE A 28 -23.16 -15.05 -8.44
C PHE A 28 -23.66 -13.61 -8.45
N ASN A 29 -24.02 -13.11 -7.28
CA ASN A 29 -24.50 -11.73 -7.11
C ASN A 29 -23.66 -10.98 -6.08
N PHE A 30 -23.04 -9.85 -6.49
CA PHE A 30 -22.37 -8.94 -5.59
C PHE A 30 -23.33 -7.85 -5.11
N HIS A 31 -23.53 -7.76 -3.79
CA HIS A 31 -24.32 -6.74 -3.13
C HIS A 31 -23.44 -5.67 -2.54
N ARG A 32 -23.42 -4.50 -3.17
CA ARG A 32 -22.66 -3.34 -2.69
C ARG A 32 -23.26 -2.82 -1.38
N LEU A 33 -22.38 -2.52 -0.42
CA LEU A 33 -22.74 -1.84 0.83
C LEU A 33 -22.36 -0.37 0.76
N ASP A 34 -23.16 0.47 1.40
CA ASP A 34 -22.79 1.86 1.68
C ASP A 34 -21.79 1.89 2.87
N ALA A 35 -20.57 1.49 2.56
CA ALA A 35 -19.50 1.42 3.53
C ALA A 35 -18.79 2.77 3.65
N ARG A 36 -18.21 3.02 4.84
CA ARG A 36 -17.42 4.22 5.08
C ARG A 36 -16.18 4.24 4.19
N ARG A 37 -15.97 5.37 3.52
CA ARG A 37 -14.86 5.56 2.60
C ARG A 37 -13.53 5.64 3.35
N PHE A 38 -12.51 5.08 2.71
CA PHE A 38 -11.11 5.31 3.08
C PHE A 38 -10.52 6.30 2.09
N VAL A 39 -9.76 7.27 2.57
CA VAL A 39 -9.17 8.31 1.73
C VAL A 39 -7.70 8.48 2.08
N THR A 40 -6.83 8.29 1.11
CA THR A 40 -5.40 8.61 1.24
C THR A 40 -5.12 9.97 0.62
N VAL A 41 -4.51 10.86 1.38
CA VAL A 41 -4.00 12.15 0.94
C VAL A 41 -2.48 12.03 0.82
N ASP A 42 -1.98 12.02 -0.41
CA ASP A 42 -0.54 12.02 -0.70
C ASP A 42 -0.10 13.44 -1.04
N VAL A 43 0.96 13.91 -0.37
CA VAL A 43 1.53 15.22 -0.64
C VAL A 43 3.04 15.15 -0.56
N THR A 44 3.71 15.76 -1.55
CA THR A 44 5.16 15.94 -1.55
C THR A 44 5.46 17.41 -1.36
N VAL A 45 6.23 17.72 -0.32
CA VAL A 45 6.69 19.07 0.00
C VAL A 45 8.15 19.18 -0.45
N PRO A 46 8.47 20.10 -1.38
CA PRO A 46 9.87 20.29 -1.83
C PRO A 46 10.73 20.98 -0.78
N LEU A 47 12.04 20.81 -0.91
CA LEU A 47 12.99 21.60 -0.14
C LEU A 47 12.83 23.08 -0.50
N GLY A 48 12.76 23.94 0.54
CA GLY A 48 12.60 25.38 0.35
C GLY A 48 11.15 25.86 0.20
N ASP A 49 10.16 25.01 0.41
CA ASP A 49 8.76 25.47 0.51
C ASP A 49 8.64 26.41 1.72
N PRO A 50 8.15 27.65 1.54
CA PRO A 50 8.08 28.64 2.62
C PRO A 50 7.02 28.29 3.68
N ASP A 51 6.01 27.51 3.33
CA ASP A 51 4.95 27.06 4.27
C ASP A 51 4.50 25.62 3.95
N PRO A 52 5.27 24.64 4.41
CA PRO A 52 5.01 23.22 4.21
C PRO A 52 3.65 22.79 4.78
N THR A 53 3.20 23.39 5.88
CA THR A 53 1.88 23.10 6.47
C THR A 53 0.75 23.49 5.53
N SER A 54 0.80 24.68 4.93
CA SER A 54 -0.20 25.12 3.96
C SER A 54 -0.23 24.24 2.71
N ALA A 55 0.90 23.66 2.29
CA ALA A 55 0.93 22.70 1.19
C ALA A 55 0.11 21.43 1.53
N VAL A 56 0.28 20.90 2.75
CA VAL A 56 -0.49 19.75 3.25
C VAL A 56 -1.97 20.08 3.38
N VAL A 57 -2.32 21.21 3.99
CA VAL A 57 -3.71 21.67 4.15
C VAL A 57 -4.41 21.81 2.79
N ARG A 58 -3.75 22.41 1.80
CA ARG A 58 -4.28 22.50 0.44
C ARG A 58 -4.48 21.12 -0.23
N ALA A 59 -3.62 20.17 0.04
CA ALA A 59 -3.78 18.81 -0.48
C ALA A 59 -5.00 18.11 0.15
N ILE A 60 -5.22 18.29 1.45
CA ILE A 60 -6.41 17.80 2.15
C ILE A 60 -7.68 18.42 1.58
N ALA A 61 -7.69 19.73 1.37
CA ALA A 61 -8.86 20.47 0.85
C ALA A 61 -9.28 20.05 -0.58
N ARG A 62 -8.39 19.40 -1.35
CA ARG A 62 -8.71 18.85 -2.68
C ARG A 62 -9.39 17.48 -2.65
N LYS A 63 -9.47 16.86 -1.47
CA LYS A 63 -10.08 15.55 -1.28
C LYS A 63 -11.38 15.68 -0.49
N ASP A 64 -12.37 14.86 -0.83
CA ASP A 64 -13.58 14.76 -0.02
C ASP A 64 -13.31 13.84 1.19
N VAL A 65 -12.90 14.47 2.29
CA VAL A 65 -12.56 13.79 3.55
C VAL A 65 -13.75 13.69 4.51
N ALA A 66 -14.87 14.34 4.21
CA ALA A 66 -16.02 14.38 5.11
C ALA A 66 -16.57 12.97 5.40
N GLY A 67 -16.68 12.64 6.68
CA GLY A 67 -17.16 11.33 7.15
C GLY A 67 -16.26 10.14 6.79
N ALA A 68 -15.09 10.34 6.18
CA ALA A 68 -14.19 9.27 5.77
C ALA A 68 -13.20 8.88 6.87
N VAL A 69 -12.59 7.70 6.73
CA VAL A 69 -11.36 7.31 7.44
C VAL A 69 -10.17 7.78 6.61
N VAL A 70 -9.36 8.70 7.14
CA VAL A 70 -8.33 9.40 6.38
C VAL A 70 -6.93 9.01 6.83
N ARG A 71 -6.06 8.78 5.86
CA ARG A 71 -4.61 8.68 6.03
C ARG A 71 -3.93 9.78 5.23
N VAL A 72 -3.02 10.52 5.86
CA VAL A 72 -2.17 11.51 5.19
C VAL A 72 -0.74 10.95 5.12
N ARG A 73 -0.14 11.00 3.93
CA ARG A 73 1.28 10.67 3.72
C ARG A 73 1.98 11.92 3.19
N VAL A 74 2.92 12.42 3.97
CA VAL A 74 3.68 13.61 3.63
C VAL A 74 5.12 13.20 3.33
N THR A 75 5.53 13.32 2.07
CA THR A 75 6.92 13.14 1.67
C THR A 75 7.62 14.48 1.71
N LEU A 76 8.65 14.64 2.56
CA LEU A 76 9.34 15.90 2.76
C LEU A 76 10.80 15.66 3.19
N PRO A 77 11.72 16.61 2.90
CA PRO A 77 13.07 16.58 3.45
C PRO A 77 13.05 16.69 4.98
N ALA A 78 14.00 16.01 5.64
CA ALA A 78 14.10 16.00 7.11
C ALA A 78 14.22 17.41 7.72
N GLU A 79 14.88 18.33 7.00
CA GLU A 79 15.08 19.71 7.43
C GLU A 79 13.77 20.51 7.52
N VAL A 80 12.75 20.08 6.78
CA VAL A 80 11.43 20.75 6.70
C VAL A 80 10.44 20.16 7.70
N GLU A 81 10.69 18.96 8.19
CA GLU A 81 9.77 18.22 9.06
C GLU A 81 9.35 19.01 10.31
N ALA A 82 10.31 19.67 10.97
CA ALA A 82 10.09 20.48 12.17
C ALA A 82 9.18 21.71 11.93
N GLN A 83 8.95 22.10 10.69
CA GLN A 83 8.10 23.24 10.33
C GLN A 83 6.63 22.85 10.16
N LEU A 84 6.31 21.57 10.16
CA LEU A 84 4.93 21.10 10.07
C LEU A 84 4.18 21.34 11.40
N ARG A 85 3.07 22.03 11.31
CA ARG A 85 2.17 22.27 12.43
C ARG A 85 1.04 21.24 12.42
N ASP A 86 1.15 20.24 13.29
CA ASP A 86 0.15 19.15 13.41
C ASP A 86 -1.25 19.64 13.75
N ALA A 87 -1.36 20.70 14.52
CA ALA A 87 -2.65 21.30 14.90
C ALA A 87 -3.44 21.73 13.66
N ASP A 88 -2.79 22.44 12.73
CA ASP A 88 -3.42 22.95 11.50
C ASP A 88 -3.83 21.81 10.57
N ILE A 89 -3.00 20.75 10.48
CA ILE A 89 -3.31 19.55 9.69
C ILE A 89 -4.52 18.81 10.27
N ARG A 90 -4.58 18.66 11.60
CA ARG A 90 -5.72 18.03 12.28
C ARG A 90 -6.99 18.87 12.17
N GLU A 91 -6.88 20.18 12.22
CA GLU A 91 -8.00 21.10 12.00
C GLU A 91 -8.57 20.95 10.57
N ALA A 92 -7.70 20.89 9.56
CA ALA A 92 -8.11 20.65 8.19
C ALA A 92 -8.81 19.29 7.98
N LEU A 93 -8.56 18.32 8.86
CA LEU A 93 -9.19 17.00 8.86
C LEU A 93 -10.39 16.90 9.81
N SER A 94 -10.86 18.00 10.39
CA SER A 94 -11.95 18.00 11.40
C SER A 94 -13.27 17.40 10.90
N ALA A 95 -13.53 17.45 9.58
CA ALA A 95 -14.70 16.84 8.95
C ALA A 95 -14.55 15.31 8.75
N ALA A 96 -13.36 14.74 8.92
CA ALA A 96 -13.15 13.32 8.80
C ALA A 96 -13.79 12.56 9.96
N HIS A 97 -14.27 11.34 9.71
CA HIS A 97 -14.75 10.47 10.79
C HIS A 97 -13.61 10.00 11.69
N TYR A 98 -12.47 9.66 11.10
CA TYR A 98 -11.32 9.16 11.83
C TYR A 98 -10.02 9.45 11.07
N ILE A 99 -9.01 9.92 11.79
CA ILE A 99 -7.66 10.12 11.26
C ILE A 99 -6.83 8.88 11.62
N ALA A 100 -6.65 8.00 10.65
CA ALA A 100 -5.95 6.73 10.85
C ALA A 100 -4.45 6.95 11.05
N ALA A 101 -3.83 7.84 10.26
CA ALA A 101 -2.41 8.17 10.39
C ALA A 101 -2.08 9.50 9.70
N ILE A 102 -1.06 10.18 10.20
CA ILE A 102 -0.34 11.26 9.54
C ILE A 102 1.12 10.80 9.49
N ASN A 103 1.50 10.19 8.36
CA ASN A 103 2.84 9.64 8.16
C ASN A 103 3.74 10.68 7.50
N ARG A 104 4.96 10.79 7.98
CA ARG A 104 6.02 11.63 7.41
C ARG A 104 7.12 10.73 6.90
N GLU A 105 7.50 10.89 5.66
CA GLU A 105 8.47 10.05 4.98
C GLU A 105 9.55 10.93 4.35
N THR A 106 10.81 10.59 4.56
CA THR A 106 11.90 11.25 3.82
C THR A 106 12.04 10.62 2.44
N PRO A 107 12.45 11.38 1.40
CA PRO A 107 12.66 10.85 0.05
C PRO A 107 13.64 9.68 -0.01
N GLN A 108 14.58 9.57 0.95
CA GLN A 108 15.53 8.46 1.04
C GLN A 108 14.90 7.16 1.54
N GLU A 109 13.96 7.22 2.48
CA GLU A 109 13.23 6.05 2.95
C GLU A 109 12.30 5.50 1.87
N ASN A 110 11.67 6.38 1.10
CA ASN A 110 10.80 6.01 -0.01
C ASN A 110 11.55 5.30 -1.16
N ARG A 111 12.83 5.60 -1.39
CA ARG A 111 13.66 4.87 -2.36
C ARG A 111 14.04 3.47 -1.89
N ARG A 112 14.16 3.24 -0.59
CA ARG A 112 14.46 1.91 -0.02
C ARG A 112 13.24 0.99 0.05
N THR A 113 12.04 1.55 0.10
CA THR A 113 10.77 0.80 0.20
C THR A 113 10.09 0.59 -1.16
N ARG A 114 10.42 1.42 -2.15
CA ARG A 114 10.01 1.25 -3.54
C ARG A 114 11.07 0.43 -4.31
N LEU A 115 11.03 -0.86 -4.16
CA LEU A 115 11.07 -1.70 -5.36
C LEU A 115 9.80 -1.31 -6.10
N ASP A 116 9.97 -0.55 -7.20
CA ASP A 116 8.84 -0.08 -7.99
C ASP A 116 7.87 -1.22 -8.20
N ALA A 117 6.58 -1.03 -7.85
CA ALA A 117 5.57 -2.07 -8.01
C ALA A 117 5.45 -2.52 -9.48
N ASP A 118 5.88 -1.69 -10.43
CA ASP A 118 5.99 -2.04 -11.85
C ASP A 118 7.25 -2.86 -12.14
N SER A 119 8.40 -2.57 -11.50
CA SER A 119 9.61 -3.40 -11.60
C SER A 119 9.45 -4.75 -10.90
N ALA A 120 8.61 -4.83 -9.84
CA ALA A 120 8.38 -6.09 -9.13
C ALA A 120 7.55 -7.10 -9.93
N ARG A 121 6.82 -6.67 -10.95
CA ARG A 121 6.04 -7.59 -11.82
C ARG A 121 6.88 -8.35 -12.83
N ASP A 122 8.03 -7.80 -13.21
CA ASP A 122 8.96 -8.40 -14.18
C ASP A 122 10.18 -9.07 -13.53
N LEU A 123 10.35 -8.91 -12.20
CA LEU A 123 11.49 -9.53 -11.50
C LEU A 123 11.27 -11.02 -11.30
N GLN A 124 12.27 -11.81 -11.67
CA GLN A 124 12.36 -13.23 -11.30
C GLN A 124 12.34 -13.36 -9.77
N PRO A 125 11.64 -14.37 -9.18
CA PRO A 125 11.53 -14.53 -7.73
C PRO A 125 12.86 -14.50 -6.98
N MET A 126 13.90 -15.07 -7.57
CA MET A 126 15.26 -15.09 -6.99
C MET A 126 15.93 -13.72 -7.00
N GLU A 127 15.70 -12.91 -8.01
CA GLU A 127 16.22 -11.55 -8.10
C GLU A 127 15.53 -10.62 -7.10
N ALA A 128 14.22 -10.73 -6.96
CA ALA A 128 13.45 -10.01 -5.95
C ALA A 128 13.93 -10.34 -4.52
N LEU A 129 14.20 -11.63 -4.24
CA LEU A 129 14.74 -12.08 -2.96
C LEU A 129 16.14 -11.50 -2.70
N ARG A 130 17.01 -11.49 -3.71
CA ARG A 130 18.36 -10.90 -3.59
C ARG A 130 18.29 -9.42 -3.23
N LEU A 131 17.53 -8.64 -3.98
CA LEU A 131 17.34 -7.21 -3.72
C LEU A 131 16.76 -6.95 -2.32
N TYR A 132 15.83 -7.79 -1.89
CA TYR A 132 15.26 -7.70 -0.54
C TYR A 132 16.33 -7.94 0.54
N LEU A 133 17.16 -8.99 0.41
CA LEU A 133 18.21 -9.30 1.38
C LEU A 133 19.29 -8.22 1.44
N GLU A 134 19.66 -7.65 0.28
CA GLU A 134 20.58 -6.52 0.19
C GLU A 134 19.99 -5.27 0.89
N SER A 135 18.71 -4.98 0.67
CA SER A 135 18.03 -3.85 1.29
C SER A 135 17.96 -3.97 2.83
N ARG A 136 17.97 -5.20 3.34
CA ARG A 136 17.97 -5.51 4.78
C ARG A 136 19.35 -5.54 5.41
N GLY A 137 20.40 -5.37 4.61
CA GLY A 137 21.79 -5.41 5.10
C GLY A 137 22.18 -6.78 5.69
N VAL A 138 21.60 -7.85 5.16
CA VAL A 138 21.94 -9.21 5.61
C VAL A 138 23.38 -9.53 5.20
N GLU A 139 24.16 -10.15 6.08
CA GLU A 139 25.54 -10.51 5.79
C GLU A 139 25.68 -11.44 4.57
N PRO A 140 26.72 -11.25 3.74
CA PRO A 140 26.87 -11.98 2.47
C PRO A 140 26.82 -13.50 2.60
N GLU A 141 27.45 -14.08 3.63
CA GLU A 141 27.40 -15.53 3.88
C GLU A 141 25.99 -16.04 4.19
N ARG A 142 25.21 -15.22 4.89
CA ARG A 142 23.82 -15.56 5.22
C ARG A 142 22.91 -15.37 4.01
N GLN A 143 23.16 -14.36 3.19
CA GLN A 143 22.44 -14.15 1.92
C GLN A 143 22.60 -15.39 1.01
N GLU A 144 23.82 -15.86 0.84
CA GLU A 144 24.12 -17.01 -0.03
C GLU A 144 23.40 -18.29 0.43
N LYS A 145 23.35 -18.54 1.76
CA LYS A 145 22.61 -19.67 2.33
C LYS A 145 21.10 -19.57 2.08
N ILE A 146 20.53 -18.37 2.24
CA ILE A 146 19.10 -18.14 2.01
C ILE A 146 18.76 -18.30 0.53
N LEU A 147 19.55 -17.74 -0.38
CA LEU A 147 19.34 -17.83 -1.83
C LEU A 147 19.40 -19.29 -2.30
N ARG A 148 20.39 -20.06 -1.84
CA ARG A 148 20.52 -21.50 -2.18
C ARG A 148 19.30 -22.31 -1.72
N HIS A 149 18.74 -21.99 -0.57
CA HIS A 149 17.53 -22.66 -0.06
C HIS A 149 16.28 -22.28 -0.86
N ALA A 150 16.16 -21.01 -1.21
CA ALA A 150 15.05 -20.51 -2.03
C ALA A 150 15.06 -21.11 -3.45
N GLU A 151 16.23 -21.27 -4.03
CA GLU A 151 16.40 -21.91 -5.35
C GLU A 151 15.85 -23.34 -5.37
N GLN A 152 16.17 -24.13 -4.33
CA GLN A 152 15.63 -25.49 -4.16
C GLN A 152 14.11 -25.53 -3.98
N LEU A 153 13.52 -24.50 -3.37
CA LEU A 153 12.06 -24.42 -3.20
C LEU A 153 11.36 -24.04 -4.52
N VAL A 154 11.90 -23.09 -5.26
CA VAL A 154 11.37 -22.66 -6.57
C VAL A 154 11.44 -23.82 -7.58
N GLU A 155 12.55 -24.57 -7.62
CA GLU A 155 12.69 -25.75 -8.49
C GLU A 155 11.67 -26.84 -8.16
N ARG A 156 11.34 -27.04 -6.89
CA ARG A 156 10.32 -28.01 -6.47
C ARG A 156 8.91 -27.61 -6.89
N GLU A 157 8.57 -26.34 -6.83
CA GLU A 157 7.25 -25.86 -7.27
C GLU A 157 7.08 -25.93 -8.80
N VAL A 158 8.15 -25.64 -9.54
CA VAL A 158 8.13 -25.73 -11.00
C VAL A 158 8.11 -27.19 -11.49
N SER A 159 8.63 -28.12 -10.68
CA SER A 159 8.73 -29.58 -11.00
C SER A 159 7.63 -30.41 -10.34
N GLY A 160 6.63 -29.80 -9.69
CA GLY A 160 5.50 -30.49 -9.07
C GLY A 160 4.59 -31.16 -10.09
N PRO A 161 3.90 -32.26 -9.71
CA PRO A 161 3.17 -33.12 -10.65
C PRO A 161 1.98 -32.41 -11.28
N PRO A 162 1.63 -32.86 -12.53
CA PRO A 162 0.53 -32.28 -13.32
C PRO A 162 -0.85 -32.46 -12.69
#